data_bb0d91802cae95aa642ef785522cdcc4
#
_entry.id   bb0d91802cae95aa642ef785522cdcc4
#
_cell.length_a   1.000
_cell.length_b   1.000
_cell.length_c   1.000
_cell.angle_alpha   90.00
_cell.angle_beta   90.00
_cell.angle_gamma   90.00
#
_symmetry.space_group_name_H-M   'P 1'
#
loop_
_entity.id
_entity.type
_entity.pdbx_description
1 polymer ?
#
loop_
_entity_poly.entity_id
_entity_poly.type
_entity_poly.pdbx_seq_one_letter_code
_entity_poly.pdbx_strand_id
1 'polypeptide(L)'
;PDLVISNNDFSEFYPEWGEVTSLINPPRELGWYQRKKSTYFKHFNDLATQFANLIEVDPWLLTVETELYEHFDTSDEAHREALALRVEAMLQRLQVQYEKRGIKEDPVLFVKNNSGTYGLAVMRIQSGDEVRALNNRTRTKMKAAKGGRTVEEVIIQEGVPSIVKQDGMTAEPALYLLGCRLAGGFLRTHGEKSSTESLNSPGAVYKRLCVSDLSVSIEGHPMENVYGWIAKLGVLAIGRESAEMKVQYRGYTRWPTC
;
A
#
# COMPACT_ATOMS: atom_id res chain seq x y z
N PRO A 1 -21.71 24.05 -5.41
CA PRO A 1 -22.13 22.97 -4.49
C PRO A 1 -21.50 23.17 -3.13
N ASP A 2 -22.15 22.71 -2.07
CA ASP A 2 -21.64 22.81 -0.70
C ASP A 2 -20.59 21.72 -0.41
N LEU A 3 -20.72 20.58 -1.10
CA LEU A 3 -19.84 19.42 -0.98
C LEU A 3 -19.57 18.78 -2.35
N VAL A 4 -18.32 18.44 -2.59
CA VAL A 4 -17.88 17.62 -3.71
C VAL A 4 -17.36 16.29 -3.16
N ILE A 5 -18.01 15.18 -3.53
CA ILE A 5 -17.47 13.83 -3.27
C ILE A 5 -16.57 13.48 -4.44
N SER A 6 -15.28 13.41 -4.17
CA SER A 6 -14.30 13.10 -5.21
C SER A 6 -14.08 11.60 -5.34
N ASN A 7 -14.26 11.09 -6.56
CA ASN A 7 -13.81 9.75 -6.95
C ASN A 7 -12.50 9.82 -7.75
N ASN A 8 -11.72 10.85 -7.53
CA ASN A 8 -10.42 11.05 -8.16
C ASN A 8 -9.32 10.74 -7.14
N ASP A 9 -8.30 10.02 -7.56
CA ASP A 9 -7.14 9.68 -6.73
C ASP A 9 -6.12 10.83 -6.59
N PHE A 10 -6.34 11.94 -7.27
CA PHE A 10 -5.45 13.11 -7.29
C PHE A 10 -3.98 12.72 -7.46
N SER A 11 -3.68 12.07 -8.56
CA SER A 11 -2.29 11.67 -8.87
C SER A 11 -1.40 12.81 -9.32
N GLU A 12 -1.99 13.98 -9.62
CA GLU A 12 -1.32 15.20 -10.07
C GLU A 12 -1.86 16.41 -9.29
N PHE A 13 -1.04 17.44 -9.22
CA PHE A 13 -1.46 18.73 -8.66
C PHE A 13 -2.09 19.59 -9.77
N TYR A 14 -3.28 20.07 -9.51
CA TYR A 14 -4.01 20.99 -10.38
C TYR A 14 -4.18 22.33 -9.65
N PRO A 15 -3.46 23.40 -10.04
CA PRO A 15 -3.53 24.70 -9.36
C PRO A 15 -4.94 25.28 -9.29
N GLU A 16 -5.77 25.04 -10.32
CA GLU A 16 -7.14 25.54 -10.46
C GLU A 16 -8.06 25.06 -9.31
N TRP A 17 -7.74 23.92 -8.70
CA TRP A 17 -8.47 23.43 -7.54
C TRP A 17 -8.30 24.31 -6.29
N GLY A 18 -7.30 25.21 -6.31
CA GLY A 18 -7.12 26.24 -5.28
C GLY A 18 -8.27 27.22 -5.19
N GLU A 19 -8.98 27.44 -6.30
CA GLU A 19 -10.10 28.36 -6.41
C GLU A 19 -11.44 27.71 -5.96
N VAL A 20 -11.48 26.39 -5.76
CA VAL A 20 -12.68 25.69 -5.32
C VAL A 20 -12.90 25.95 -3.84
N THR A 21 -13.99 26.64 -3.52
CA THR A 21 -14.38 27.00 -2.13
C THR A 21 -15.24 25.92 -1.48
N SER A 22 -15.87 25.04 -2.26
CA SER A 22 -16.67 23.91 -1.77
C SER A 22 -15.81 22.92 -0.99
N LEU A 23 -16.43 22.24 -0.03
CA LEU A 23 -15.80 21.08 0.62
C LEU A 23 -15.53 19.99 -0.40
N ILE A 24 -14.31 19.43 -0.38
CA ILE A 24 -13.94 18.26 -1.18
C ILE A 24 -13.63 17.12 -0.25
N ASN A 25 -14.30 15.98 -0.43
CA ASN A 25 -14.10 14.78 0.38
C ASN A 25 -13.83 13.55 -0.53
N PRO A 26 -12.75 12.79 -0.34
CA PRO A 26 -11.63 13.10 0.56
C PRO A 26 -10.89 14.37 0.16
N PRO A 27 -10.22 15.04 1.13
CA PRO A 27 -9.46 16.25 0.84
C PRO A 27 -8.39 16.00 -0.23
N ARG A 28 -8.22 16.94 -1.14
CA ARG A 28 -7.22 16.84 -2.23
C ARG A 28 -5.79 16.72 -1.71
N GLU A 29 -5.51 17.25 -0.52
CA GLU A 29 -4.23 17.14 0.16
C GLU A 29 -3.89 15.68 0.52
N LEU A 30 -4.88 14.80 0.58
CA LEU A 30 -4.71 13.35 0.69
C LEU A 30 -4.57 12.65 -0.66
N GLY A 31 -4.41 13.39 -1.73
CA GLY A 31 -4.15 12.84 -3.07
C GLY A 31 -2.78 12.18 -3.18
N TRP A 32 -2.66 11.24 -4.08
CA TRP A 32 -1.43 10.48 -4.31
C TRP A 32 -0.26 11.31 -4.83
N TYR A 33 -0.49 12.56 -5.25
CA TYR A 33 0.58 13.48 -5.62
C TYR A 33 1.41 13.97 -4.41
N GLN A 34 0.84 13.90 -3.20
CA GLN A 34 1.52 14.30 -1.95
C GLN A 34 1.83 13.12 -1.02
N ARG A 35 0.95 12.13 -0.95
CA ARG A 35 1.09 11.02 -0.02
C ARG A 35 2.31 10.16 -0.32
N LYS A 36 2.97 9.73 0.75
CA LYS A 36 4.14 8.87 0.71
C LYS A 36 3.81 7.50 1.31
N LYS A 37 4.16 6.42 0.60
CA LYS A 37 3.98 5.05 1.11
C LYS A 37 4.76 4.82 2.40
N SER A 38 5.97 5.37 2.50
CA SER A 38 6.80 5.27 3.71
C SER A 38 6.11 5.86 4.94
N THR A 39 5.49 7.04 4.83
CA THR A 39 4.74 7.68 5.92
C THR A 39 3.52 6.85 6.31
N TYR A 40 2.75 6.38 5.32
CA TYR A 40 1.61 5.50 5.57
C TYR A 40 2.02 4.23 6.31
N PHE A 41 3.03 3.49 5.83
CA PHE A 41 3.45 2.24 6.46
C PHE A 41 4.08 2.44 7.84
N LYS A 42 4.79 3.54 8.09
CA LYS A 42 5.24 3.91 9.42
C LYS A 42 4.07 3.96 10.42
N HIS A 43 3.00 4.69 10.08
CA HIS A 43 1.82 4.80 10.92
C HIS A 43 1.03 3.50 11.00
N PHE A 44 0.91 2.77 9.89
CA PHE A 44 0.21 1.49 9.86
C PHE A 44 0.91 0.45 10.75
N ASN A 45 2.21 0.27 10.60
CA ASN A 45 2.99 -0.70 11.38
C ASN A 45 2.96 -0.38 12.89
N ASP A 46 3.02 0.90 13.25
CA ASP A 46 2.88 1.32 14.65
C ASP A 46 1.50 0.94 15.23
N LEU A 47 0.42 1.26 14.51
CA LEU A 47 -0.94 0.90 14.90
C LEU A 47 -1.16 -0.63 14.91
N ALA A 48 -0.66 -1.33 13.91
CA ALA A 48 -0.76 -2.78 13.80
C ALA A 48 -0.04 -3.47 14.95
N THR A 49 1.14 -2.97 15.34
CA THR A 49 1.88 -3.47 16.50
C THR A 49 1.10 -3.25 17.81
N GLN A 50 0.55 -2.06 18.02
CA GLN A 50 -0.27 -1.77 19.20
C GLN A 50 -1.51 -2.68 19.26
N PHE A 51 -2.19 -2.86 18.13
CA PHE A 51 -3.36 -3.73 18.03
C PHE A 51 -3.00 -5.20 18.27
N ALA A 52 -1.93 -5.70 17.66
CA ALA A 52 -1.45 -7.06 17.85
C ALA A 52 -1.15 -7.36 19.31
N ASN A 53 -0.47 -6.44 20.01
CA ASN A 53 -0.19 -6.55 21.43
C ASN A 53 -1.48 -6.58 22.28
N LEU A 54 -2.49 -5.79 21.89
CA LEU A 54 -3.78 -5.74 22.59
C LEU A 54 -4.55 -7.06 22.49
N ILE A 55 -4.48 -7.73 21.34
CA ILE A 55 -5.16 -9.01 21.08
C ILE A 55 -4.25 -10.23 21.27
N GLU A 56 -3.05 -10.02 21.82
CA GLU A 56 -2.07 -11.06 22.15
C GLU A 56 -1.65 -11.95 20.97
N VAL A 57 -1.48 -11.33 19.79
CA VAL A 57 -0.92 -12.00 18.60
C VAL A 57 0.48 -11.47 18.26
N ASP A 58 1.26 -12.25 17.52
CA ASP A 58 2.57 -11.82 17.06
C ASP A 58 2.41 -10.60 16.12
N PRO A 59 2.98 -9.43 16.44
CA PRO A 59 2.89 -8.23 15.60
C PRO A 59 3.36 -8.46 14.17
N TRP A 60 4.28 -9.38 13.94
CA TRP A 60 4.76 -9.72 12.61
C TRP A 60 3.65 -10.17 11.66
N LEU A 61 2.57 -10.78 12.17
CA LEU A 61 1.42 -11.22 11.38
C LEU A 61 0.60 -10.06 10.78
N LEU A 62 0.72 -8.86 11.35
CA LEU A 62 -0.07 -7.68 10.97
C LEU A 62 0.77 -6.55 10.38
N THR A 63 2.09 -6.62 10.48
CA THR A 63 3.01 -5.59 9.99
C THR A 63 3.64 -6.00 8.65
N VAL A 64 4.20 -5.03 7.96
CA VAL A 64 4.95 -5.23 6.70
C VAL A 64 6.28 -4.52 6.82
N GLU A 65 7.40 -5.23 6.63
CA GLU A 65 8.70 -4.59 6.67
C GLU A 65 8.88 -3.63 5.49
N THR A 66 9.29 -2.40 5.79
CA THR A 66 9.51 -1.37 4.78
C THR A 66 10.74 -0.53 5.11
N GLU A 67 11.46 -0.09 4.07
CA GLU A 67 12.61 0.80 4.21
C GLU A 67 12.57 1.87 3.11
N LEU A 68 12.74 3.13 3.49
CA LEU A 68 12.82 4.26 2.55
C LEU A 68 14.27 4.42 2.06
N TYR A 69 14.44 4.59 0.76
CA TYR A 69 15.69 5.03 0.16
C TYR A 69 15.48 6.32 -0.62
N GLU A 70 16.06 7.41 -0.10
CA GLU A 70 15.96 8.77 -0.63
C GLU A 70 17.06 9.03 -1.67
N HIS A 71 16.83 10.03 -2.53
CA HIS A 71 17.78 10.49 -3.55
C HIS A 71 18.25 9.39 -4.51
N PHE A 72 17.32 8.49 -4.89
CA PHE A 72 17.61 7.37 -5.77
C PHE A 72 17.64 7.79 -7.23
N ASP A 73 18.82 7.69 -7.87
CA ASP A 73 18.95 7.75 -9.34
C ASP A 73 19.29 6.38 -9.90
N THR A 74 18.39 5.82 -10.70
CA THR A 74 18.62 4.53 -11.37
C THR A 74 19.77 4.55 -12.37
N SER A 75 20.22 5.72 -12.83
CA SER A 75 21.36 5.86 -13.76
C SER A 75 22.69 5.78 -13.04
N ASP A 76 22.73 6.16 -11.76
CA ASP A 76 23.93 6.15 -10.96
C ASP A 76 24.24 4.73 -10.45
N GLU A 77 25.44 4.25 -10.72
CA GLU A 77 25.88 2.91 -10.29
C GLU A 77 26.04 2.83 -8.78
N ALA A 78 26.53 3.87 -8.13
CA ALA A 78 26.69 3.90 -6.68
C ALA A 78 25.33 3.85 -5.97
N HIS A 79 24.31 4.53 -6.52
CA HIS A 79 22.95 4.44 -5.97
C HIS A 79 22.33 3.06 -6.17
N ARG A 80 22.58 2.39 -7.30
CA ARG A 80 22.12 1.01 -7.51
C ARG A 80 22.81 0.04 -6.55
N GLU A 81 24.12 0.19 -6.34
CA GLU A 81 24.85 -0.63 -5.37
C GLU A 81 24.33 -0.40 -3.95
N ALA A 82 24.15 0.84 -3.52
CA ALA A 82 23.60 1.15 -2.21
C ALA A 82 22.19 0.57 -2.02
N LEU A 83 21.33 0.62 -3.04
CA LEU A 83 20.02 -0.01 -2.99
C LEU A 83 20.12 -1.53 -2.95
N ALA A 84 21.02 -2.14 -3.72
CA ALA A 84 21.26 -3.59 -3.74
C ALA A 84 21.66 -4.11 -2.35
N LEU A 85 22.57 -3.43 -1.66
CA LEU A 85 22.97 -3.78 -0.30
C LEU A 85 21.82 -3.70 0.71
N ARG A 86 20.93 -2.71 0.59
CA ARG A 86 19.73 -2.60 1.43
C ARG A 86 18.74 -3.72 1.15
N VAL A 87 18.53 -4.06 -0.13
CA VAL A 87 17.71 -5.20 -0.55
C VAL A 87 18.24 -6.50 0.05
N GLU A 88 19.55 -6.77 -0.06
CA GLU A 88 20.17 -7.96 0.52
C GLU A 88 20.00 -8.02 2.04
N ALA A 89 20.24 -6.92 2.72
CA ALA A 89 20.06 -6.84 4.17
C ALA A 89 18.61 -7.10 4.60
N MET A 90 17.62 -6.58 3.87
CA MET A 90 16.19 -6.82 4.16
C MET A 90 15.81 -8.28 3.86
N LEU A 91 16.23 -8.84 2.72
CA LEU A 91 16.00 -10.27 2.40
C LEU A 91 16.58 -11.18 3.49
N GLN A 92 17.77 -10.88 3.99
CA GLN A 92 18.40 -11.64 5.06
C GLN A 92 17.59 -11.55 6.38
N ARG A 93 17.12 -10.36 6.76
CA ARG A 93 16.27 -10.19 7.94
C ARG A 93 14.95 -10.98 7.79
N LEU A 94 14.30 -10.92 6.64
CA LEU A 94 13.07 -11.66 6.35
C LEU A 94 13.31 -13.17 6.34
N GLN A 95 14.42 -13.64 5.78
CA GLN A 95 14.77 -15.05 5.79
C GLN A 95 14.84 -15.61 7.22
N VAL A 96 15.48 -14.89 8.14
CA VAL A 96 15.54 -15.26 9.57
C VAL A 96 14.12 -15.31 10.18
N GLN A 97 13.24 -14.38 9.81
CA GLN A 97 11.86 -14.38 10.31
C GLN A 97 11.04 -15.55 9.74
N TYR A 98 11.25 -15.89 8.49
CA TYR A 98 10.59 -17.02 7.81
C TYR A 98 11.03 -18.34 8.42
N GLU A 99 12.34 -18.56 8.61
CA GLU A 99 12.89 -19.76 9.28
C GLU A 99 12.34 -19.94 10.69
N LYS A 100 12.31 -18.86 11.48
CA LYS A 100 11.74 -18.88 12.84
C LYS A 100 10.27 -19.35 12.86
N ARG A 101 9.51 -19.13 11.78
CA ARG A 101 8.09 -19.46 11.66
C ARG A 101 7.82 -20.70 10.82
N GLY A 102 8.87 -21.38 10.36
CA GLY A 102 8.74 -22.58 9.52
C GLY A 102 8.21 -22.31 8.12
N ILE A 103 8.30 -21.06 7.64
CA ILE A 103 7.95 -20.69 6.27
C ILE A 103 9.08 -21.16 5.35
N LYS A 104 8.74 -21.93 4.31
CA LYS A 104 9.70 -22.58 3.42
C LYS A 104 9.97 -21.78 2.14
N GLU A 105 9.11 -20.83 1.82
CA GLU A 105 9.22 -19.97 0.67
C GLU A 105 10.36 -18.97 0.87
N ASP A 106 11.05 -18.62 -0.21
CA ASP A 106 12.04 -17.56 -0.20
C ASP A 106 11.36 -16.19 -0.12
N PRO A 107 11.89 -15.24 0.67
CA PRO A 107 11.35 -13.90 0.76
C PRO A 107 11.48 -13.16 -0.57
N VAL A 108 10.51 -12.31 -0.82
CA VAL A 108 10.43 -11.46 -2.01
C VAL A 108 10.27 -10.02 -1.56
N LEU A 109 10.89 -9.09 -2.26
CA LEU A 109 10.70 -7.66 -2.03
C LEU A 109 10.06 -6.99 -3.23
N PHE A 110 9.41 -5.88 -2.96
CA PHE A 110 9.00 -4.91 -3.97
C PHE A 110 9.74 -3.59 -3.75
N VAL A 111 10.44 -3.14 -4.80
CA VAL A 111 10.96 -1.77 -4.84
C VAL A 111 9.97 -0.94 -5.66
N LYS A 112 9.45 0.11 -5.04
CA LYS A 112 8.35 0.94 -5.58
C LYS A 112 8.71 2.42 -5.46
N ASN A 113 8.20 3.24 -6.38
CA ASN A 113 8.17 4.68 -6.13
C ASN A 113 7.44 4.96 -4.81
N ASN A 114 8.04 5.78 -3.94
CA ASN A 114 7.47 6.15 -2.65
C ASN A 114 6.15 6.94 -2.79
N SER A 115 5.98 7.68 -3.87
CA SER A 115 4.72 8.38 -4.22
C SER A 115 4.09 7.82 -5.49
N GLY A 116 2.86 8.26 -5.79
CA GLY A 116 2.15 7.90 -7.02
C GLY A 116 1.38 6.59 -6.97
N THR A 117 0.66 6.31 -8.05
CA THR A 117 -0.33 5.23 -8.20
C THR A 117 -0.07 4.36 -9.44
N TYR A 118 -1.05 3.52 -9.79
CA TYR A 118 -1.12 2.71 -11.04
C TYR A 118 -0.06 1.63 -11.21
N GLY A 119 0.68 1.25 -10.16
CA GLY A 119 1.71 0.21 -10.27
C GLY A 119 2.89 0.58 -11.18
N LEU A 120 3.02 1.87 -11.53
CA LEU A 120 4.19 2.37 -12.24
C LEU A 120 5.42 2.30 -11.34
N ALA A 121 6.56 1.98 -11.92
CA ALA A 121 7.82 1.85 -11.19
C ALA A 121 7.75 0.88 -9.99
N VAL A 122 7.15 -0.30 -10.20
CA VAL A 122 7.17 -1.41 -9.25
C VAL A 122 8.05 -2.52 -9.80
N MET A 123 9.04 -2.93 -9.01
CA MET A 123 9.90 -4.08 -9.32
C MET A 123 9.75 -5.13 -8.22
N ARG A 124 9.56 -6.38 -8.62
CA ARG A 124 9.71 -7.54 -7.76
C ARG A 124 11.19 -7.93 -7.75
N ILE A 125 11.78 -8.13 -6.59
CA ILE A 125 13.21 -8.36 -6.39
C ILE A 125 13.41 -9.53 -5.43
N GLN A 126 14.34 -10.42 -5.77
CA GLN A 126 14.76 -11.57 -4.93
C GLN A 126 16.26 -11.56 -4.62
N SER A 127 17.03 -10.66 -5.21
CA SER A 127 18.46 -10.51 -4.92
C SER A 127 18.94 -9.08 -5.18
N GLY A 128 20.05 -8.69 -4.55
CA GLY A 128 20.72 -7.43 -4.86
C GLY A 128 21.25 -7.36 -6.28
N ASP A 129 21.62 -8.52 -6.86
CA ASP A 129 22.12 -8.58 -8.24
C ASP A 129 21.09 -8.16 -9.27
N GLU A 130 19.81 -8.38 -9.03
CA GLU A 130 18.75 -7.88 -9.89
C GLU A 130 18.72 -6.34 -9.93
N VAL A 131 19.07 -5.68 -8.82
CA VAL A 131 19.18 -4.21 -8.75
C VAL A 131 20.43 -3.74 -9.50
N ARG A 132 21.58 -4.42 -9.32
CA ARG A 132 22.83 -4.11 -10.01
C ARG A 132 22.68 -4.24 -11.52
N ALA A 133 21.97 -5.29 -11.96
CA ALA A 133 21.77 -5.65 -13.37
C ALA A 133 20.61 -4.90 -14.06
N LEU A 134 20.05 -3.83 -13.46
CA LEU A 134 18.93 -3.09 -14.04
C LEU A 134 19.24 -2.59 -15.46
N ASN A 135 18.53 -3.11 -16.44
CA ASN A 135 18.69 -2.69 -17.83
C ASN A 135 18.03 -1.32 -18.11
N ASN A 136 18.36 -0.73 -19.24
CA ASN A 136 17.85 0.60 -19.63
C ASN A 136 16.32 0.69 -19.63
N ARG A 137 15.61 -0.36 -20.09
CA ARG A 137 14.15 -0.39 -20.12
C ARG A 137 13.56 -0.31 -18.71
N THR A 138 14.10 -1.08 -17.77
CA THR A 138 13.65 -1.08 -16.37
C THR A 138 13.99 0.26 -15.70
N ARG A 139 15.19 0.79 -15.94
CA ARG A 139 15.59 2.12 -15.45
C ARG A 139 14.65 3.21 -15.94
N THR A 140 14.28 3.19 -17.22
CA THR A 140 13.29 4.12 -17.78
C THR A 140 11.92 3.98 -17.14
N LYS A 141 11.46 2.74 -16.92
CA LYS A 141 10.20 2.49 -16.20
C LYS A 141 10.22 3.04 -14.76
N MET A 142 11.34 2.87 -14.06
CA MET A 142 11.50 3.38 -12.69
C MET A 142 11.54 4.91 -12.64
N LYS A 143 12.04 5.57 -13.68
CA LYS A 143 12.01 7.04 -13.79
C LYS A 143 10.62 7.58 -14.16
N ALA A 144 9.77 6.75 -14.75
CA ALA A 144 8.45 7.16 -15.22
C ALA A 144 7.48 7.25 -14.04
N ALA A 145 7.34 8.44 -13.48
CA ALA A 145 6.18 8.77 -12.67
C ALA A 145 5.11 9.43 -13.54
N LYS A 146 3.84 9.30 -13.17
CA LYS A 146 2.74 10.00 -13.84
C LYS A 146 2.97 11.52 -13.72
N GLY A 147 2.73 12.26 -14.79
CA GLY A 147 2.95 13.72 -14.83
C GLY A 147 4.40 14.16 -15.08
N GLY A 148 5.29 13.25 -15.53
CA GLY A 148 6.66 13.61 -15.91
C GLY A 148 7.61 13.89 -14.74
N ARG A 149 7.20 13.56 -13.51
CA ARG A 149 8.05 13.73 -12.32
C ARG A 149 9.15 12.67 -12.27
N THR A 150 10.32 13.07 -11.82
CA THR A 150 11.42 12.15 -11.54
C THR A 150 11.11 11.36 -10.26
N VAL A 151 11.36 10.06 -10.25
CA VAL A 151 11.33 9.25 -9.03
C VAL A 151 12.63 9.48 -8.28
N GLU A 152 12.57 10.17 -7.17
CA GLU A 152 13.72 10.49 -6.32
C GLU A 152 13.76 9.64 -5.05
N GLU A 153 12.63 9.03 -4.70
CA GLU A 153 12.49 8.21 -3.51
C GLU A 153 11.87 6.87 -3.86
N VAL A 154 12.44 5.80 -3.37
CA VAL A 154 11.87 4.47 -3.47
C VAL A 154 11.64 3.88 -2.08
N ILE A 155 10.59 3.07 -1.96
CA ILE A 155 10.36 2.25 -0.79
C ILE A 155 10.67 0.79 -1.16
N ILE A 156 11.49 0.16 -0.34
CA ILE A 156 11.70 -1.29 -0.34
C ILE A 156 10.64 -1.85 0.58
N GLN A 157 9.86 -2.80 0.12
CA GLN A 157 8.76 -3.37 0.89
C GLN A 157 8.78 -4.88 0.80
N GLU A 158 8.55 -5.54 1.92
CA GLU A 158 8.29 -6.98 1.99
C GLU A 158 7.14 -7.37 1.03
N GLY A 159 7.35 -8.44 0.28
CA GLY A 159 6.35 -9.02 -0.59
C GLY A 159 5.61 -10.13 0.13
N VAL A 160 4.35 -9.88 0.48
CA VAL A 160 3.49 -10.86 1.14
C VAL A 160 2.67 -11.61 0.08
N PRO A 161 2.87 -12.94 -0.08
CA PRO A 161 2.11 -13.70 -1.06
C PRO A 161 0.62 -13.76 -0.69
N SER A 162 -0.27 -13.51 -1.66
CA SER A 162 -1.70 -13.70 -1.43
C SER A 162 -2.06 -15.20 -1.42
N ILE A 163 -2.71 -15.65 -0.36
CA ILE A 163 -3.30 -16.99 -0.27
C ILE A 163 -4.71 -17.05 -0.84
N VAL A 164 -5.31 -15.89 -1.11
CA VAL A 164 -6.68 -15.81 -1.64
C VAL A 164 -6.70 -16.25 -3.09
N LYS A 165 -7.66 -17.11 -3.42
CA LYS A 165 -7.93 -17.55 -4.78
C LYS A 165 -9.40 -17.38 -5.12
N GLN A 166 -9.68 -17.00 -6.36
CA GLN A 166 -11.01 -16.93 -6.92
C GLN A 166 -11.01 -17.59 -8.29
N ASP A 167 -11.86 -18.59 -8.50
CA ASP A 167 -11.92 -19.37 -9.74
C ASP A 167 -10.55 -19.95 -10.17
N GLY A 168 -9.74 -20.39 -9.19
CA GLY A 168 -8.38 -20.90 -9.41
C GLY A 168 -7.30 -19.85 -9.64
N MET A 169 -7.66 -18.59 -9.81
CA MET A 169 -6.73 -17.47 -9.99
C MET A 169 -6.31 -16.85 -8.65
N THR A 170 -5.09 -16.36 -8.58
CA THR A 170 -4.65 -15.52 -7.45
C THR A 170 -5.54 -14.29 -7.34
N ALA A 171 -5.94 -13.95 -6.12
CA ALA A 171 -6.80 -12.82 -5.83
C ALA A 171 -6.26 -11.96 -4.67
N GLU A 172 -6.57 -10.69 -4.69
CA GLU A 172 -6.34 -9.77 -3.57
C GLU A 172 -7.60 -8.93 -3.32
N PRO A 173 -8.04 -8.78 -2.06
CA PRO A 173 -9.20 -7.97 -1.73
C PRO A 173 -8.83 -6.48 -1.73
N ALA A 174 -9.69 -5.66 -2.33
CA ALA A 174 -9.72 -4.22 -2.16
C ALA A 174 -11.00 -3.86 -1.41
N LEU A 175 -10.86 -3.15 -0.29
CA LEU A 175 -11.96 -2.86 0.61
C LEU A 175 -12.29 -1.36 0.60
N TYR A 176 -13.57 -1.06 0.62
CA TYR A 176 -14.09 0.29 0.74
C TYR A 176 -14.64 0.54 2.14
N LEU A 177 -14.22 1.66 2.73
CA LEU A 177 -14.79 2.16 3.97
C LEU A 177 -15.44 3.51 3.72
N LEU A 178 -16.61 3.71 4.30
CA LEU A 178 -17.31 5.00 4.38
C LEU A 178 -17.26 5.48 5.83
N GLY A 179 -16.48 6.49 6.09
CA GLY A 179 -16.06 6.78 7.45
C GLY A 179 -15.26 5.59 7.99
N CYS A 180 -15.67 5.08 9.16
CA CYS A 180 -15.02 3.93 9.78
C CYS A 180 -15.79 2.61 9.57
N ARG A 181 -16.76 2.58 8.65
CA ARG A 181 -17.61 1.41 8.39
C ARG A 181 -17.23 0.75 7.09
N LEU A 182 -17.10 -0.57 7.14
CA LEU A 182 -16.90 -1.38 5.95
C LEU A 182 -18.14 -1.28 5.04
N ALA A 183 -17.94 -0.85 3.81
CA ALA A 183 -19.01 -0.62 2.83
C ALA A 183 -19.03 -1.70 1.73
N GLY A 184 -18.02 -2.54 1.64
CA GLY A 184 -17.88 -3.58 0.63
C GLY A 184 -16.48 -3.60 0.01
N GLY A 185 -16.37 -4.21 -1.15
CA GLY A 185 -15.09 -4.32 -1.84
C GLY A 185 -15.20 -5.06 -3.18
N PHE A 186 -14.04 -5.40 -3.71
CA PHE A 186 -13.90 -6.30 -4.84
C PHE A 186 -12.65 -7.16 -4.66
N LEU A 187 -12.62 -8.31 -5.32
CA LEU A 187 -11.41 -9.11 -5.50
C LEU A 187 -10.77 -8.72 -6.83
N ARG A 188 -9.51 -8.35 -6.80
CA ARG A 188 -8.69 -8.20 -7.99
C ARG A 188 -8.03 -9.55 -8.26
N THR A 189 -8.25 -10.10 -9.44
CA THR A 189 -7.70 -11.39 -9.88
C THR A 189 -6.88 -11.21 -11.14
N HIS A 190 -5.95 -12.13 -11.41
CA HIS A 190 -5.20 -12.14 -12.65
C HIS A 190 -4.86 -13.59 -13.06
N GLY A 191 -5.24 -13.98 -14.29
CA GLY A 191 -5.05 -15.36 -14.76
C GLY A 191 -3.61 -15.75 -15.01
N GLU A 192 -2.72 -14.79 -15.27
CA GLU A 192 -1.32 -15.02 -15.64
C GLU A 192 -0.32 -14.67 -14.54
N LYS A 193 -0.79 -14.13 -13.40
CA LYS A 193 0.07 -13.65 -12.32
C LYS A 193 0.08 -14.60 -11.14
N SER A 194 1.28 -14.79 -10.58
CA SER A 194 1.47 -15.56 -9.34
C SER A 194 1.10 -14.75 -8.10
N SER A 195 1.09 -15.41 -6.92
CA SER A 195 0.81 -14.78 -5.63
C SER A 195 1.88 -13.76 -5.19
N THR A 196 3.05 -13.76 -5.83
CA THR A 196 4.16 -12.84 -5.52
C THR A 196 4.37 -11.79 -6.62
N GLU A 197 3.39 -11.58 -7.48
CA GLU A 197 3.43 -10.55 -8.52
C GLU A 197 2.34 -9.51 -8.29
N SER A 198 2.51 -8.32 -8.86
CA SER A 198 1.49 -7.28 -8.79
C SER A 198 0.28 -7.65 -9.66
N LEU A 199 -0.88 -7.87 -9.04
CA LEU A 199 -2.14 -8.13 -9.75
C LEU A 199 -2.72 -6.83 -10.35
N ASN A 200 -2.22 -5.66 -9.96
CA ASN A 200 -2.63 -4.38 -10.53
C ASN A 200 -1.89 -4.11 -11.84
N SER A 201 -2.24 -4.85 -12.87
CA SER A 201 -1.59 -4.81 -14.18
C SER A 201 -2.61 -5.05 -15.30
N PRO A 202 -2.30 -4.74 -16.56
CA PRO A 202 -3.16 -5.08 -17.68
C PRO A 202 -3.53 -6.56 -17.69
N GLY A 203 -4.81 -6.88 -17.88
CA GLY A 203 -5.35 -8.25 -17.76
C GLY A 203 -5.96 -8.59 -16.41
N ALA A 204 -5.93 -7.66 -15.43
CA ALA A 204 -6.64 -7.83 -14.18
C ALA A 204 -8.16 -7.94 -14.39
N VAL A 205 -8.77 -8.88 -13.67
CA VAL A 205 -10.22 -9.09 -13.66
C VAL A 205 -10.75 -8.80 -12.25
N TYR A 206 -11.87 -8.10 -12.18
CA TYR A 206 -12.47 -7.68 -10.93
C TYR A 206 -13.72 -8.51 -10.64
N LYS A 207 -13.77 -9.09 -9.44
CA LYS A 207 -14.89 -9.90 -8.94
C LYS A 207 -15.53 -9.19 -7.76
N ARG A 208 -16.84 -9.33 -7.62
CA ARG A 208 -17.59 -8.76 -6.51
C ARG A 208 -17.16 -9.37 -5.18
N LEU A 209 -17.08 -8.56 -4.14
CA LEU A 209 -16.88 -8.94 -2.75
C LEU A 209 -17.91 -8.16 -1.91
N CYS A 210 -18.88 -8.87 -1.38
CA CYS A 210 -19.95 -8.24 -0.58
C CYS A 210 -19.52 -8.05 0.87
N VAL A 211 -20.22 -7.18 1.58
CA VAL A 211 -20.04 -7.02 3.03
C VAL A 211 -20.34 -8.34 3.76
N SER A 212 -21.31 -9.12 3.29
CA SER A 212 -21.61 -10.46 3.83
C SER A 212 -20.42 -11.42 3.74
N ASP A 213 -19.62 -11.31 2.69
CA ASP A 213 -18.43 -12.14 2.50
C ASP A 213 -17.29 -11.74 3.45
N LEU A 214 -17.40 -10.55 4.03
CA LEU A 214 -16.46 -9.94 4.98
C LEU A 214 -16.94 -10.03 6.43
N SER A 215 -18.02 -10.78 6.67
CA SER A 215 -18.61 -10.96 7.99
C SER A 215 -18.37 -12.38 8.51
N VAL A 216 -18.25 -12.49 9.83
CA VAL A 216 -18.19 -13.75 10.56
C VAL A 216 -19.23 -13.70 11.67
N SER A 217 -19.72 -14.85 12.12
CA SER A 217 -20.60 -14.93 13.30
C SER A 217 -19.81 -15.51 14.46
N ILE A 218 -19.73 -14.78 15.55
CA ILE A 218 -19.11 -15.22 16.81
C ILE A 218 -20.19 -15.21 17.87
N GLU A 219 -20.49 -16.37 18.45
CA GLU A 219 -21.56 -16.54 19.45
C GLU A 219 -22.90 -15.97 19.01
N GLY A 220 -23.24 -16.08 17.73
CA GLY A 220 -24.47 -15.55 17.14
C GLY A 220 -24.46 -14.05 16.80
N HIS A 221 -23.39 -13.33 17.11
CA HIS A 221 -23.24 -11.91 16.79
C HIS A 221 -22.46 -11.74 15.47
N PRO A 222 -22.98 -10.96 14.49
CA PRO A 222 -22.27 -10.64 13.28
C PRO A 222 -21.12 -9.69 13.58
N MET A 223 -19.91 -10.07 13.18
CA MET A 223 -18.69 -9.27 13.31
C MET A 223 -17.99 -9.17 11.96
N GLU A 224 -17.19 -8.12 11.77
CA GLU A 224 -16.29 -8.04 10.63
C GLU A 224 -15.18 -9.10 10.78
N ASN A 225 -14.77 -9.68 9.65
CA ASN A 225 -13.64 -10.59 9.62
C ASN A 225 -12.30 -9.82 9.70
N VAL A 226 -11.18 -10.53 9.61
CA VAL A 226 -9.83 -9.94 9.68
C VAL A 226 -9.62 -8.82 8.66
N TYR A 227 -10.21 -8.90 7.47
CA TYR A 227 -10.07 -7.85 6.45
C TYR A 227 -10.69 -6.53 6.88
N GLY A 228 -11.85 -6.57 7.54
CA GLY A 228 -12.50 -5.36 8.09
C GLY A 228 -11.63 -4.69 9.16
N TRP A 229 -11.05 -5.47 10.06
CA TRP A 229 -10.15 -4.95 11.10
C TRP A 229 -8.89 -4.34 10.51
N ILE A 230 -8.23 -5.04 9.58
CA ILE A 230 -7.03 -4.51 8.89
C ILE A 230 -7.35 -3.23 8.11
N ALA A 231 -8.52 -3.18 7.45
CA ALA A 231 -8.95 -1.98 6.74
C ALA A 231 -9.16 -0.78 7.69
N LYS A 232 -9.71 -1.01 8.89
CA LYS A 232 -9.85 0.03 9.92
C LYS A 232 -8.50 0.54 10.43
N LEU A 233 -7.53 -0.36 10.67
CA LEU A 233 -6.15 0.06 10.98
C LEU A 233 -5.57 0.92 9.85
N GLY A 234 -5.84 0.56 8.59
CA GLY A 234 -5.44 1.36 7.42
C GLY A 234 -6.03 2.76 7.43
N VAL A 235 -7.32 2.91 7.75
CA VAL A 235 -7.98 4.23 7.87
C VAL A 235 -7.40 5.04 9.01
N LEU A 236 -7.14 4.44 10.15
CA LEU A 236 -6.47 5.10 11.28
C LEU A 236 -5.05 5.58 10.91
N ALA A 237 -4.32 4.78 10.14
CA ALA A 237 -3.01 5.17 9.61
C ALA A 237 -3.10 6.39 8.68
N ILE A 238 -4.10 6.42 7.79
CA ILE A 238 -4.39 7.60 6.95
C ILE A 238 -4.72 8.81 7.82
N GLY A 239 -5.47 8.65 8.90
CA GLY A 239 -5.76 9.72 9.84
C GLY A 239 -4.51 10.30 10.48
N ARG A 240 -3.57 9.45 10.92
CA ARG A 240 -2.26 9.89 11.46
C ARG A 240 -1.39 10.57 10.40
N GLU A 241 -1.32 10.00 9.20
CA GLU A 241 -0.63 10.60 8.05
C GLU A 241 -1.19 11.99 7.74
N SER A 242 -2.52 12.11 7.70
CA SER A 242 -3.22 13.36 7.47
C SER A 242 -2.91 14.43 8.53
N ALA A 243 -2.82 14.03 9.80
CA ALA A 243 -2.43 14.91 10.89
C ALA A 243 -0.97 15.38 10.76
N GLU A 244 -0.05 14.47 10.39
CA GLU A 244 1.36 14.81 10.12
C GLU A 244 1.48 15.79 8.94
N MET A 245 0.68 15.61 7.89
CA MET A 245 0.61 16.49 6.73
C MET A 245 -0.12 17.82 7.03
N LYS A 246 -0.71 18.00 8.21
CA LYS A 246 -1.51 19.16 8.61
C LYS A 246 -2.68 19.44 7.66
N VAL A 247 -3.32 18.41 7.16
CA VAL A 247 -4.48 18.53 6.27
C VAL A 247 -5.61 19.26 6.99
N GLN A 248 -6.15 20.29 6.33
CA GLN A 248 -7.26 21.08 6.86
C GLN A 248 -8.59 20.48 6.40
N TYR A 249 -9.33 19.93 7.34
CA TYR A 249 -10.69 19.45 7.11
C TYR A 249 -11.69 20.58 7.33
N ARG A 250 -11.88 21.41 6.33
CA ARG A 250 -12.84 22.53 6.40
C ARG A 250 -14.26 21.99 6.52
N GLY A 251 -15.04 22.55 7.44
CA GLY A 251 -16.46 22.25 7.60
C GLY A 251 -16.80 21.05 8.50
N TYR A 252 -15.84 20.29 8.99
CA TYR A 252 -16.09 19.25 9.98
C TYR A 252 -15.85 19.79 11.39
N THR A 253 -16.92 20.06 12.12
CA THR A 253 -16.83 20.50 13.53
C THR A 253 -16.65 19.32 14.50
N ARG A 254 -16.97 18.09 14.06
CA ARG A 254 -16.77 16.85 14.81
C ARG A 254 -16.54 15.70 13.84
N TRP A 255 -15.50 14.91 14.06
CA TRP A 255 -15.34 13.60 13.42
C TRP A 255 -16.32 12.62 14.05
N PRO A 256 -16.96 11.76 13.25
CA PRO A 256 -17.59 10.59 13.84
C PRO A 256 -16.49 9.80 14.56
N THR A 257 -16.68 9.55 15.83
CA THR A 257 -15.83 8.63 16.60
C THR A 257 -15.94 7.26 15.96
N CYS A 258 -14.82 6.73 15.55
CA CYS A 258 -14.72 5.35 15.10
C CYS A 258 -14.81 4.39 16.28
#